data_1fd7031aabfbf3d5642ab3b83fba7a27
#
_entry.id   1fd7031aabfbf3d5642ab3b83fba7a27
#
_cell.length_a   1.000
_cell.length_b   1.000
_cell.length_c   1.000
_cell.angle_alpha   90.00
_cell.angle_beta   90.00
_cell.angle_gamma   90.00
#
_symmetry.space_group_name_H-M   'P 1'
#
loop_
_entity.id
_entity.type
_entity.pdbx_description
1 polymer ?
#
loop_
_entity_poly.entity_id
_entity_poly.type
_entity_poly.pdbx_seq_one_letter_code
_entity_poly.pdbx_strand_id
1 'polypeptide(L)'
;MSNKKKKNKKISASEKPLLEEGLSTIGDALRELPPDMAIRFKALQGVESPAEWVMEVIFDLFPYAWKDTELLGEAIISIFACEFDEAVESLKGAIEMSPDAYPAYHLLGHVYGCMGNYKEEIECYRKIIKLRNDYPHLHYSLGMSYWLAGREKKAMAAFHAAIPMTAEFAIPEFWFTFTFEKLNRYPAKNNGTGDKNTIEKKRVLSQLFYMIGLELIEYGHNSEARQAFKKSIQLRPEFAEAYCQLGFVHIKKLRNSKRAAKYLQTAEHLLQERKELQRAKLIHQICNSSDLPADKNKAAEDWLKEGLRLQQLGLNQGAVDAYKIAISFKRDFLDAYYNMGIAYGSLEEAGVDVLDNALGALKQSVRLNADFIHGHIALGAAYIRKQDYESALDALERAISINSKDPNAHYYMGVACRATKKFEKAAASLHNSVLLKPDSLQMQYFLGLVLIDCEKFQRACDALNEAVRIKPGFAEGHYMLGYVYLEKLFDVEKGVYHLSKAEKLYIKLEDFDRLEKVRAMLIK
;
A
#
# COMPACT_ATOMS: atom_id res chain seq x y z
N MET A 1 -24.90 -7.62 20.17
CA MET A 1 -24.95 -6.34 20.91
C MET A 1 -23.57 -6.10 21.50
N SER A 2 -22.80 -5.23 20.94
CA SER A 2 -21.87 -4.31 21.61
C SER A 2 -21.18 -3.51 20.52
N ASN A 3 -21.66 -2.29 20.30
CA ASN A 3 -21.00 -1.25 19.52
C ASN A 3 -19.68 -0.87 20.21
N LYS A 4 -18.55 -1.36 19.74
CA LYS A 4 -17.26 -0.70 19.98
C LYS A 4 -17.09 0.40 18.93
N LYS A 5 -17.72 1.56 19.17
CA LYS A 5 -17.25 2.83 18.64
C LYS A 5 -15.78 2.96 19.03
N LYS A 6 -14.85 2.97 18.07
CA LYS A 6 -13.52 3.54 18.26
C LYS A 6 -13.73 5.02 18.57
N LYS A 7 -13.86 5.36 19.84
CA LYS A 7 -13.71 6.72 20.33
C LYS A 7 -12.24 7.07 20.15
N ASN A 8 -11.94 8.13 19.41
CA ASN A 8 -10.75 8.92 19.70
C ASN A 8 -10.83 9.22 21.19
N LYS A 9 -10.04 8.51 21.99
CA LYS A 9 -9.98 8.70 23.42
C LYS A 9 -9.37 10.08 23.61
N LYS A 10 -10.22 11.09 23.84
CA LYS A 10 -9.75 12.35 24.39
C LYS A 10 -9.03 11.97 25.69
N ILE A 11 -7.76 12.32 25.77
CA ILE A 11 -6.93 12.20 26.97
C ILE A 11 -7.75 12.75 28.12
N SER A 12 -7.93 11.95 29.18
CA SER A 12 -8.70 12.38 30.33
C SER A 12 -7.98 13.55 31.04
N ALA A 13 -8.72 14.39 31.73
CA ALA A 13 -8.14 15.52 32.47
C ALA A 13 -7.14 15.10 33.54
N SER A 14 -7.18 13.83 33.99
CA SER A 14 -6.23 13.22 34.92
C SER A 14 -4.97 12.67 34.28
N GLU A 15 -5.00 12.39 32.95
CA GLU A 15 -3.84 11.87 32.20
C GLU A 15 -3.00 13.00 31.57
N LYS A 16 -3.60 14.20 31.40
CA LYS A 16 -2.89 15.37 30.86
C LYS A 16 -1.66 15.82 31.67
N PRO A 17 -1.73 15.92 33.02
CA PRO A 17 -0.56 16.35 33.81
C PRO A 17 0.60 15.35 33.74
N LEU A 18 0.32 14.04 33.80
CA LEU A 18 1.32 12.99 33.69
C LEU A 18 1.99 12.97 32.30
N LEU A 19 1.23 13.29 31.28
CA LEU A 19 1.73 13.41 29.92
C LEU A 19 2.62 14.65 29.75
N GLU A 20 2.18 15.79 30.26
CA GLU A 20 2.94 17.05 30.22
C GLU A 20 4.23 16.97 31.07
N GLU A 21 4.22 16.23 32.16
CA GLU A 21 5.38 15.98 33.01
C GLU A 21 6.39 15.03 32.34
N GLY A 22 5.91 13.92 31.75
CA GLY A 22 6.76 13.02 30.96
C GLY A 22 7.35 13.68 29.72
N LEU A 23 6.57 14.52 29.02
CA LEU A 23 7.03 15.30 27.88
C LEU A 23 8.06 16.37 28.27
N SER A 24 7.89 17.01 29.45
CA SER A 24 8.85 17.96 29.99
C SER A 24 10.17 17.28 30.29
N THR A 25 10.14 16.10 30.89
CA THR A 25 11.32 15.31 31.26
C THR A 25 12.11 14.86 30.03
N ILE A 26 11.43 14.37 28.99
CA ILE A 26 12.04 14.01 27.70
C ILE A 26 12.60 15.27 27.02
N GLY A 27 11.85 16.36 27.02
CA GLY A 27 12.29 17.65 26.46
C GLY A 27 13.52 18.23 27.15
N ASP A 28 13.64 18.06 28.46
CA ASP A 28 14.77 18.53 29.25
C ASP A 28 15.99 17.65 29.04
N ALA A 29 15.85 16.33 29.02
CA ALA A 29 16.94 15.39 28.70
C ALA A 29 17.50 15.61 27.28
N LEU A 30 16.64 15.91 26.30
CA LEU A 30 17.07 16.25 24.95
C LEU A 30 17.78 17.59 24.82
N ARG A 31 17.53 18.56 25.73
CA ARG A 31 18.27 19.83 25.81
C ARG A 31 19.66 19.64 26.40
N GLU A 32 19.87 18.61 27.20
CA GLU A 32 21.15 18.27 27.82
C GLU A 32 22.05 17.37 26.95
N LEU A 33 21.61 17.01 25.73
CA LEU A 33 22.43 16.23 24.82
C LEU A 33 23.77 16.93 24.51
N PRO A 34 24.87 16.15 24.44
CA PRO A 34 26.16 16.69 24.01
C PRO A 34 26.06 17.46 22.69
N PRO A 35 26.78 18.61 22.54
CA PRO A 35 26.65 19.47 21.36
C PRO A 35 26.90 18.77 20.03
N ASP A 36 27.75 17.75 19.99
CA ASP A 36 28.06 16.95 18.83
C ASP A 36 26.89 16.01 18.45
N MET A 37 26.13 15.53 19.42
CA MET A 37 24.91 14.76 19.20
C MET A 37 23.76 15.64 18.73
N ALA A 38 23.57 16.80 19.32
CA ALA A 38 22.58 17.78 18.88
C ALA A 38 22.85 18.28 17.45
N ILE A 39 24.11 18.45 17.06
CA ILE A 39 24.52 18.81 15.70
C ILE A 39 24.26 17.67 14.72
N ARG A 40 24.53 16.43 15.09
CA ARG A 40 24.21 15.24 14.28
C ARG A 40 22.71 15.07 14.08
N PHE A 41 21.94 15.33 15.12
CA PHE A 41 20.49 15.33 15.08
C PHE A 41 19.93 16.41 14.15
N LYS A 42 20.40 17.66 14.26
CA LYS A 42 20.05 18.77 13.37
C LYS A 42 20.44 18.53 11.90
N ALA A 43 21.60 17.93 11.68
CA ALA A 43 22.09 17.63 10.34
C ALA A 43 21.30 16.51 9.65
N LEU A 44 20.68 15.62 10.43
CA LEU A 44 19.87 14.50 9.90
C LEU A 44 18.49 14.93 9.43
N GLN A 45 17.92 16.07 9.92
CA GLN A 45 16.49 16.26 9.79
C GLN A 45 15.98 17.63 9.35
N GLY A 46 16.77 18.68 9.40
CA GLY A 46 16.25 20.03 9.17
C GLY A 46 15.12 20.44 10.14
N VAL A 47 14.99 19.75 11.29
CA VAL A 47 13.98 19.99 12.32
C VAL A 47 14.54 20.99 13.33
N GLU A 48 13.73 21.98 13.73
CA GLU A 48 14.16 23.04 14.65
C GLU A 48 14.39 22.56 16.09
N SER A 49 13.80 21.42 16.48
CA SER A 49 13.91 20.84 17.83
C SER A 49 13.98 19.30 17.80
N PRO A 50 15.06 18.69 18.37
CA PRO A 50 15.14 17.24 18.53
C PRO A 50 13.99 16.63 19.35
N ALA A 51 13.45 17.39 20.31
CA ALA A 51 12.34 16.95 21.15
C ALA A 51 11.04 16.79 20.35
N GLU A 52 10.75 17.69 19.42
CA GLU A 52 9.55 17.60 18.57
C GLU A 52 9.60 16.38 17.66
N TRP A 53 10.77 16.06 17.12
CA TRP A 53 10.93 14.88 16.27
C TRP A 53 10.79 13.55 17.04
N VAL A 54 11.39 13.43 18.22
CA VAL A 54 11.23 12.25 19.08
C VAL A 54 9.75 12.06 19.40
N MET A 55 9.05 13.15 19.64
CA MET A 55 7.62 13.12 19.90
C MET A 55 6.82 12.72 18.66
N GLU A 56 7.15 13.22 17.49
CA GLU A 56 6.51 12.87 16.23
C GLU A 56 6.72 11.37 15.90
N VAL A 57 7.95 10.86 16.09
CA VAL A 57 8.27 9.43 15.94
C VAL A 57 7.53 8.57 16.98
N ILE A 58 7.46 9.04 18.24
CA ILE A 58 6.70 8.34 19.28
C ILE A 58 5.20 8.34 18.92
N PHE A 59 4.62 9.45 18.49
CA PHE A 59 3.21 9.52 18.12
C PHE A 59 2.88 8.71 16.86
N ASP A 60 3.74 8.72 15.86
CA ASP A 60 3.54 7.94 14.62
C ASP A 60 3.75 6.44 14.83
N LEU A 61 4.72 6.05 15.65
CA LEU A 61 4.97 4.65 15.95
C LEU A 61 4.03 4.08 17.02
N PHE A 62 3.46 4.93 17.91
CA PHE A 62 2.77 4.48 19.11
C PHE A 62 1.38 5.11 19.36
N PRO A 63 0.48 5.18 18.39
CA PRO A 63 -0.84 5.77 18.60
C PRO A 63 -1.69 5.08 19.68
N TYR A 64 -1.25 3.94 20.24
CA TYR A 64 -2.02 3.10 21.17
C TYR A 64 -1.30 2.62 22.43
N ALA A 65 -0.03 2.99 22.67
CA ALA A 65 0.81 2.37 23.72
C ALA A 65 0.95 3.23 25.00
N TRP A 66 -0.15 3.75 25.51
CA TRP A 66 -0.14 4.70 26.63
C TRP A 66 0.01 4.10 28.04
N LYS A 67 0.09 2.78 28.19
CA LYS A 67 0.18 2.16 29.53
C LYS A 67 1.61 2.07 30.08
N ASP A 68 2.63 2.12 29.20
CA ASP A 68 4.03 1.86 29.54
C ASP A 68 4.94 3.03 29.14
N THR A 69 4.40 4.26 29.16
CA THR A 69 5.09 5.47 28.66
C THR A 69 6.35 5.83 29.44
N GLU A 70 6.39 5.53 30.73
CA GLU A 70 7.53 5.89 31.58
C GLU A 70 8.77 5.07 31.20
N LEU A 71 8.67 3.74 31.18
CA LEU A 71 9.78 2.85 30.82
C LEU A 71 10.22 3.00 29.35
N LEU A 72 9.29 3.26 28.45
CA LEU A 72 9.64 3.57 27.04
C LEU A 72 10.35 4.91 26.92
N GLY A 73 9.92 5.90 27.69
CA GLY A 73 10.56 7.21 27.76
C GLY A 73 11.98 7.12 28.30
N GLU A 74 12.18 6.42 29.39
CA GLU A 74 13.50 6.14 29.97
C GLU A 74 14.41 5.42 28.97
N ALA A 75 13.90 4.38 28.33
CA ALA A 75 14.66 3.63 27.33
C ALA A 75 15.09 4.51 26.15
N ILE A 76 14.25 5.43 25.69
CA ILE A 76 14.58 6.35 24.61
C ILE A 76 15.69 7.30 25.06
N ILE A 77 15.60 7.85 26.27
CA ILE A 77 16.65 8.71 26.84
C ILE A 77 17.97 7.94 26.90
N SER A 78 17.98 6.73 27.44
CA SER A 78 19.18 5.89 27.53
C SER A 78 19.74 5.51 26.16
N ILE A 79 18.89 5.28 25.15
CA ILE A 79 19.34 5.08 23.75
C ILE A 79 20.09 6.30 23.22
N PHE A 80 19.57 7.51 23.46
CA PHE A 80 20.23 8.74 23.04
C PHE A 80 21.51 9.04 23.79
N ALA A 81 21.56 8.68 25.07
CA ALA A 81 22.77 8.75 25.89
C ALA A 81 23.81 7.66 25.50
N CYS A 82 23.47 6.73 24.63
CA CYS A 82 24.26 5.52 24.30
C CYS A 82 24.45 4.58 25.50
N GLU A 83 23.58 4.64 26.50
CA GLU A 83 23.52 3.80 27.69
C GLU A 83 22.68 2.55 27.36
N PHE A 84 23.22 1.68 26.50
CA PHE A 84 22.45 0.60 25.89
C PHE A 84 22.01 -0.48 26.88
N ASP A 85 22.77 -0.74 27.94
CA ASP A 85 22.41 -1.74 28.95
C ASP A 85 21.19 -1.27 29.75
N GLU A 86 21.13 0.01 30.13
CA GLU A 86 19.97 0.61 30.82
C GLU A 86 18.74 0.63 29.91
N ALA A 87 18.91 1.00 28.63
CA ALA A 87 17.84 0.95 27.66
C ALA A 87 17.26 -0.48 27.52
N VAL A 88 18.11 -1.51 27.54
CA VAL A 88 17.67 -2.92 27.51
C VAL A 88 16.84 -3.28 28.75
N GLU A 89 17.21 -2.82 29.94
CA GLU A 89 16.47 -3.09 31.19
C GLU A 89 15.08 -2.43 31.15
N SER A 90 15.01 -1.14 30.82
CA SER A 90 13.75 -0.41 30.72
C SER A 90 12.82 -1.02 29.66
N LEU A 91 13.35 -1.40 28.49
CA LEU A 91 12.56 -2.05 27.43
C LEU A 91 12.07 -3.44 27.80
N LYS A 92 12.85 -4.22 28.53
CA LYS A 92 12.41 -5.52 29.07
C LYS A 92 11.30 -5.34 30.10
N GLY A 93 11.44 -4.35 31.00
CA GLY A 93 10.38 -4.00 31.93
C GLY A 93 9.08 -3.62 31.24
N ALA A 94 9.15 -2.80 30.18
CA ALA A 94 7.99 -2.44 29.38
C ALA A 94 7.33 -3.67 28.71
N ILE A 95 8.13 -4.62 28.21
CA ILE A 95 7.66 -5.86 27.60
C ILE A 95 7.01 -6.79 28.64
N GLU A 96 7.53 -6.86 29.87
CA GLU A 96 6.93 -7.63 30.95
C GLU A 96 5.55 -7.10 31.35
N MET A 97 5.39 -5.76 31.35
CA MET A 97 4.11 -5.12 31.59
C MET A 97 3.12 -5.30 30.44
N SER A 98 3.62 -5.27 29.21
CA SER A 98 2.82 -5.40 27.98
C SER A 98 3.50 -6.33 26.97
N PRO A 99 3.28 -7.66 27.05
CA PRO A 99 3.93 -8.65 26.17
C PRO A 99 3.64 -8.50 24.68
N ASP A 100 2.61 -7.75 24.32
CA ASP A 100 2.24 -7.46 22.92
C ASP A 100 2.69 -6.06 22.46
N ALA A 101 3.48 -5.35 23.27
CA ALA A 101 4.01 -4.04 22.95
C ALA A 101 5.08 -4.13 21.87
N TYR A 102 4.66 -4.22 20.57
CA TYR A 102 5.57 -4.28 19.43
C TYR A 102 6.58 -3.12 19.38
N PRO A 103 6.27 -1.91 19.88
CA PRO A 103 7.22 -0.80 19.93
C PRO A 103 8.41 -1.08 20.83
N ALA A 104 8.17 -1.65 22.01
CA ALA A 104 9.24 -2.02 22.94
C ALA A 104 10.17 -3.07 22.32
N TYR A 105 9.62 -4.09 21.64
CA TYR A 105 10.42 -5.05 20.88
C TYR A 105 11.21 -4.40 19.75
N HIS A 106 10.66 -3.38 19.10
CA HIS A 106 11.32 -2.70 18.01
C HIS A 106 12.54 -1.91 18.48
N LEU A 107 12.37 -1.10 19.53
CA LEU A 107 13.46 -0.38 20.17
C LEU A 107 14.51 -1.35 20.74
N LEU A 108 14.07 -2.42 21.40
CA LEU A 108 14.97 -3.43 21.96
C LEU A 108 15.80 -4.12 20.87
N GLY A 109 15.18 -4.47 19.75
CA GLY A 109 15.88 -5.01 18.59
C GLY A 109 16.92 -4.02 18.05
N HIS A 110 16.58 -2.74 17.97
CA HIS A 110 17.51 -1.71 17.56
C HIS A 110 18.71 -1.57 18.51
N VAL A 111 18.47 -1.54 19.80
CA VAL A 111 19.53 -1.47 20.83
C VAL A 111 20.46 -2.67 20.71
N TYR A 112 19.91 -3.90 20.61
CA TYR A 112 20.74 -5.08 20.39
C TYR A 112 21.56 -5.01 19.09
N GLY A 113 21.00 -4.45 18.04
CA GLY A 113 21.74 -4.19 16.78
C GLY A 113 22.91 -3.22 16.97
N CYS A 114 22.74 -2.17 17.77
CA CYS A 114 23.80 -1.22 18.12
C CYS A 114 24.91 -1.88 18.96
N MET A 115 24.54 -2.78 19.87
CA MET A 115 25.47 -3.57 20.67
C MET A 115 26.16 -4.71 19.89
N GLY A 116 25.75 -4.99 18.65
CA GLY A 116 26.25 -6.12 17.85
C GLY A 116 25.65 -7.48 18.20
N ASN A 117 24.63 -7.51 19.05
CA ASN A 117 23.94 -8.70 19.53
C ASN A 117 22.86 -9.14 18.52
N TYR A 118 23.29 -9.51 17.30
CA TYR A 118 22.40 -9.79 16.16
C TYR A 118 21.46 -10.96 16.39
N LYS A 119 21.76 -11.88 17.32
CA LYS A 119 20.90 -13.02 17.63
C LYS A 119 19.63 -12.54 18.37
N GLU A 120 19.79 -11.70 19.34
CA GLU A 120 18.73 -11.10 20.16
C GLU A 120 17.91 -10.10 19.32
N GLU A 121 18.57 -9.31 18.48
CA GLU A 121 17.95 -8.42 17.50
C GLU A 121 17.00 -9.19 16.56
N ILE A 122 17.45 -10.30 15.99
CA ILE A 122 16.65 -11.18 15.14
C ILE A 122 15.40 -11.69 15.86
N GLU A 123 15.53 -12.11 17.12
CA GLU A 123 14.38 -12.63 17.88
C GLU A 123 13.35 -11.53 18.16
N CYS A 124 13.79 -10.30 18.44
CA CYS A 124 12.90 -9.15 18.60
C CYS A 124 12.09 -8.89 17.33
N TYR A 125 12.73 -8.75 16.17
CA TYR A 125 12.04 -8.50 14.92
C TYR A 125 11.13 -9.67 14.49
N ARG A 126 11.52 -10.92 14.76
CA ARG A 126 10.66 -12.08 14.52
C ARG A 126 9.42 -12.08 15.42
N LYS A 127 9.53 -11.61 16.64
CA LYS A 127 8.39 -11.47 17.55
C LYS A 127 7.41 -10.43 17.02
N ILE A 128 7.90 -9.28 16.56
CA ILE A 128 7.06 -8.23 15.98
C ILE A 128 6.35 -8.73 14.73
N ILE A 129 7.06 -9.39 13.82
CA ILE A 129 6.48 -9.94 12.57
C ILE A 129 5.37 -10.97 12.87
N LYS A 130 5.46 -11.71 13.97
CA LYS A 130 4.38 -12.61 14.43
C LYS A 130 3.17 -11.84 14.95
N LEU A 131 3.37 -10.69 15.59
CA LEU A 131 2.30 -9.83 16.11
C LEU A 131 1.69 -8.99 14.97
N ARG A 132 2.53 -8.52 14.06
CA ARG A 132 2.17 -7.68 12.92
C ARG A 132 3.13 -7.92 11.76
N ASN A 133 2.66 -8.58 10.70
CA ASN A 133 3.50 -8.88 9.54
C ASN A 133 3.40 -7.84 8.40
N ASP A 134 2.66 -6.77 8.64
CA ASP A 134 2.30 -5.73 7.67
C ASP A 134 3.30 -4.55 7.57
N TYR A 135 4.46 -4.65 8.26
CA TYR A 135 5.47 -3.59 8.29
C TYR A 135 6.71 -3.97 7.45
N PRO A 136 6.91 -3.39 6.28
CA PRO A 136 8.04 -3.71 5.38
C PRO A 136 9.39 -3.46 6.03
N HIS A 137 9.53 -2.38 6.80
CA HIS A 137 10.79 -2.05 7.46
C HIS A 137 11.27 -3.12 8.45
N LEU A 138 10.35 -3.88 9.07
CA LEU A 138 10.72 -5.00 9.94
C LEU A 138 11.39 -6.14 9.16
N HIS A 139 10.91 -6.42 7.96
CA HIS A 139 11.53 -7.39 7.07
C HIS A 139 12.91 -6.90 6.57
N TYR A 140 13.07 -5.59 6.35
CA TYR A 140 14.39 -5.01 6.07
C TYR A 140 15.34 -5.13 7.25
N SER A 141 14.89 -4.71 8.45
CA SER A 141 15.69 -4.80 9.67
C SER A 141 16.09 -6.24 9.97
N LEU A 142 15.13 -7.17 9.87
CA LEU A 142 15.40 -8.61 10.01
C LEU A 142 16.39 -9.12 8.96
N GLY A 143 16.26 -8.69 7.72
CA GLY A 143 17.20 -9.01 6.64
C GLY A 143 18.60 -8.51 6.92
N MET A 144 18.74 -7.30 7.43
CA MET A 144 20.01 -6.71 7.85
C MET A 144 20.63 -7.45 9.03
N SER A 145 19.84 -7.78 10.05
CA SER A 145 20.31 -8.54 11.22
C SER A 145 20.81 -9.93 10.80
N TYR A 146 20.09 -10.61 9.89
CA TYR A 146 20.56 -11.88 9.32
C TYR A 146 21.85 -11.72 8.51
N TRP A 147 21.96 -10.62 7.75
CA TRP A 147 23.16 -10.34 6.95
C TRP A 147 24.38 -10.11 7.85
N LEU A 148 24.23 -9.29 8.88
CA LEU A 148 25.30 -9.01 9.85
C LEU A 148 25.69 -10.25 10.67
N ALA A 149 24.71 -11.11 10.95
CA ALA A 149 24.93 -12.42 11.59
C ALA A 149 25.52 -13.49 10.65
N GLY A 150 25.87 -13.15 9.40
CA GLY A 150 26.41 -14.10 8.40
C GLY A 150 25.40 -15.11 7.84
N ARG A 151 24.11 -14.94 8.11
CA ARG A 151 23.03 -15.86 7.68
C ARG A 151 22.44 -15.43 6.34
N GLU A 152 23.26 -15.36 5.30
CA GLU A 152 22.90 -14.77 3.99
C GLU A 152 21.60 -15.29 3.38
N LYS A 153 21.33 -16.61 3.39
CA LYS A 153 20.10 -17.18 2.81
C LYS A 153 18.85 -16.64 3.49
N LYS A 154 18.87 -16.46 4.83
CA LYS A 154 17.75 -15.91 5.57
C LYS A 154 17.61 -14.41 5.37
N ALA A 155 18.73 -13.69 5.22
CA ALA A 155 18.75 -12.28 4.88
C ALA A 155 18.05 -12.04 3.53
N MET A 156 18.40 -12.82 2.51
CA MET A 156 17.79 -12.71 1.20
C MET A 156 16.29 -13.00 1.21
N ALA A 157 15.84 -13.99 1.97
CA ALA A 157 14.41 -14.30 2.12
C ALA A 157 13.65 -13.14 2.80
N ALA A 158 14.25 -12.52 3.82
CA ALA A 158 13.65 -11.37 4.50
C ALA A 158 13.58 -10.13 3.58
N PHE A 159 14.63 -9.85 2.80
CA PHE A 159 14.62 -8.77 1.82
C PHE A 159 13.58 -9.00 0.71
N HIS A 160 13.43 -10.24 0.24
CA HIS A 160 12.38 -10.59 -0.70
C HIS A 160 10.97 -10.35 -0.15
N ALA A 161 10.74 -10.65 1.12
CA ALA A 161 9.46 -10.39 1.78
C ALA A 161 9.17 -8.89 1.93
N ALA A 162 10.21 -8.05 2.09
CA ALA A 162 10.06 -6.59 2.19
C ALA A 162 9.67 -5.93 0.85
N ILE A 163 10.18 -6.43 -0.28
CA ILE A 163 10.04 -5.80 -1.61
C ILE A 163 8.58 -5.54 -2.02
N PRO A 164 7.63 -6.47 -1.90
CA PRO A 164 6.24 -6.24 -2.28
C PRO A 164 5.51 -5.24 -1.37
N MET A 165 5.96 -5.08 -0.13
CA MET A 165 5.28 -4.30 0.91
C MET A 165 5.62 -2.81 0.89
N THR A 166 6.69 -2.41 0.22
CA THR A 166 7.25 -1.04 0.31
C THR A 166 6.41 0.04 -0.36
N ALA A 167 5.46 -0.33 -1.20
CA ALA A 167 4.52 0.64 -1.77
C ALA A 167 3.50 1.17 -0.74
N GLU A 168 3.37 0.54 0.42
CA GLU A 168 2.29 0.81 1.37
C GLU A 168 2.67 1.72 2.55
N PHE A 169 3.96 1.84 2.88
CA PHE A 169 4.36 2.50 4.12
C PHE A 169 5.49 3.50 3.91
N ALA A 170 5.27 4.74 4.35
CA ALA A 170 6.35 5.69 4.60
C ALA A 170 7.21 5.12 5.74
N ILE A 171 8.42 4.69 5.43
CA ILE A 171 9.36 4.23 6.45
C ILE A 171 10.02 5.47 7.05
N PRO A 172 10.11 5.59 8.38
CA PRO A 172 10.75 6.73 9.01
C PRO A 172 12.17 6.93 8.46
N GLU A 173 12.51 8.16 8.10
CA GLU A 173 13.76 8.60 7.49
C GLU A 173 15.02 8.04 8.17
N PHE A 174 14.99 7.99 9.50
CA PHE A 174 16.06 7.45 10.34
C PHE A 174 16.45 6.01 9.94
N TRP A 175 15.47 5.14 9.71
CA TRP A 175 15.70 3.72 9.39
C TRP A 175 16.34 3.54 8.02
N PHE A 176 15.98 4.38 7.04
CA PHE A 176 16.59 4.33 5.72
C PHE A 176 18.02 4.81 5.72
N THR A 177 18.29 5.94 6.35
CA THR A 177 19.64 6.48 6.45
C THR A 177 20.55 5.49 7.17
N PHE A 178 20.08 4.92 8.28
CA PHE A 178 20.79 3.92 9.05
C PHE A 178 21.04 2.60 8.25
N THR A 179 20.01 2.10 7.58
CA THR A 179 20.13 0.88 6.76
C THR A 179 21.04 1.12 5.57
N PHE A 180 20.96 2.28 4.93
CA PHE A 180 21.81 2.67 3.83
C PHE A 180 23.27 2.81 4.26
N GLU A 181 23.56 3.44 5.38
CA GLU A 181 24.92 3.55 5.91
C GLU A 181 25.51 2.17 6.24
N LYS A 182 24.76 1.30 6.91
CA LYS A 182 25.19 -0.07 7.21
C LYS A 182 25.46 -0.87 5.92
N LEU A 183 24.56 -0.83 4.93
CA LEU A 183 24.75 -1.51 3.66
C LEU A 183 25.92 -0.95 2.85
N ASN A 184 26.14 0.36 2.92
CA ASN A 184 27.20 1.03 2.16
C ASN A 184 28.60 0.74 2.71
N ARG A 185 28.73 0.45 4.01
CA ARG A 185 30.00 0.06 4.66
C ARG A 185 30.44 -1.37 4.28
N TYR A 186 29.51 -2.20 3.77
CA TYR A 186 29.85 -3.55 3.30
C TYR A 186 30.14 -3.51 1.80
N PRO A 187 31.43 -3.59 1.39
CA PRO A 187 31.76 -3.72 -0.02
C PRO A 187 31.17 -5.04 -0.52
N ALA A 188 30.57 -4.99 -1.70
CA ALA A 188 30.19 -6.20 -2.43
C ALA A 188 31.47 -6.95 -2.87
N LYS A 189 32.23 -7.48 -1.89
CA LYS A 189 33.35 -8.39 -2.13
C LYS A 189 32.76 -9.72 -2.54
N ASN A 190 32.50 -9.86 -3.81
CA ASN A 190 32.47 -11.18 -4.45
C ASN A 190 32.79 -11.04 -5.93
N ASN A 191 34.07 -11.22 -6.23
CA ASN A 191 34.56 -11.59 -7.55
C ASN A 191 34.29 -13.09 -7.75
N GLY A 192 33.14 -13.58 -7.43
CA GLY A 192 32.73 -14.98 -7.59
C GLY A 192 31.91 -15.14 -8.86
N THR A 193 32.42 -15.98 -9.72
CA THR A 193 31.85 -16.60 -10.92
C THR A 193 30.32 -16.86 -10.84
N GLY A 194 29.66 -16.64 -11.96
CA GLY A 194 28.22 -16.69 -12.29
C GLY A 194 27.34 -17.84 -11.80
N ASP A 195 27.39 -18.19 -10.53
CA ASP A 195 26.43 -19.08 -9.89
C ASP A 195 25.06 -18.38 -9.76
N LYS A 196 23.97 -19.13 -10.03
CA LYS A 196 22.58 -18.64 -9.93
C LYS A 196 22.30 -17.92 -8.60
N ASN A 197 22.86 -18.42 -7.49
CA ASN A 197 22.73 -17.80 -6.17
C ASN A 197 23.36 -16.41 -6.10
N THR A 198 24.51 -16.21 -6.73
CA THR A 198 25.21 -14.92 -6.77
C THR A 198 24.45 -13.91 -7.64
N ILE A 199 23.85 -14.34 -8.74
CA ILE A 199 23.04 -13.51 -9.63
C ILE A 199 21.77 -13.05 -8.91
N GLU A 200 21.05 -13.98 -8.26
CA GLU A 200 19.82 -13.65 -7.53
C GLU A 200 20.11 -12.73 -6.34
N LYS A 201 21.19 -12.97 -5.61
CA LYS A 201 21.64 -12.09 -4.53
C LYS A 201 21.91 -10.66 -5.04
N LYS A 202 22.62 -10.49 -6.15
CA LYS A 202 22.86 -9.18 -6.76
C LYS A 202 21.56 -8.52 -7.18
N ARG A 203 20.61 -9.28 -7.73
CA ARG A 203 19.31 -8.81 -8.17
C ARG A 203 18.50 -8.24 -6.98
N VAL A 204 18.41 -8.99 -5.88
CA VAL A 204 17.68 -8.55 -4.68
C VAL A 204 18.33 -7.32 -4.04
N LEU A 205 19.65 -7.33 -3.87
CA LEU A 205 20.37 -6.16 -3.34
C LEU A 205 20.23 -4.94 -4.24
N SER A 206 20.24 -5.12 -5.57
CA SER A 206 20.00 -4.03 -6.51
C SER A 206 18.61 -3.43 -6.32
N GLN A 207 17.58 -4.28 -6.19
CA GLN A 207 16.22 -3.85 -5.93
C GLN A 207 16.12 -3.11 -4.60
N LEU A 208 16.75 -3.62 -3.55
CA LEU A 208 16.80 -2.99 -2.24
C LEU A 208 17.42 -1.58 -2.31
N PHE A 209 18.58 -1.42 -2.95
CA PHE A 209 19.18 -0.10 -3.13
C PHE A 209 18.33 0.85 -3.97
N TYR A 210 17.63 0.33 -4.96
CA TYR A 210 16.69 1.13 -5.75
C TYR A 210 15.57 1.69 -4.88
N MET A 211 14.99 0.86 -4.01
CA MET A 211 13.90 1.26 -3.13
C MET A 211 14.36 2.25 -2.06
N ILE A 212 15.51 2.00 -1.42
CA ILE A 212 16.15 2.97 -0.52
C ILE A 212 16.35 4.31 -1.23
N GLY A 213 16.78 4.29 -2.49
CA GLY A 213 16.96 5.50 -3.28
C GLY A 213 15.65 6.27 -3.51
N LEU A 214 14.53 5.58 -3.73
CA LEU A 214 13.22 6.21 -3.86
C LEU A 214 12.81 6.92 -2.57
N GLU A 215 12.93 6.25 -1.44
CA GLU A 215 12.59 6.82 -0.14
C GLU A 215 13.48 8.02 0.22
N LEU A 216 14.79 7.89 0.01
CA LEU A 216 15.72 9.01 0.23
C LEU A 216 15.38 10.24 -0.62
N ILE A 217 14.79 10.06 -1.83
CA ILE A 217 14.23 11.18 -2.61
C ILE A 217 13.06 11.81 -1.88
N GLU A 218 12.19 10.99 -1.29
CA GLU A 218 11.00 11.43 -0.58
C GLU A 218 11.36 12.34 0.60
N TYR A 219 12.37 11.98 1.35
CA TYR A 219 12.88 12.79 2.47
C TYR A 219 13.86 13.90 2.06
N GLY A 220 14.10 14.10 0.78
CA GLY A 220 14.97 15.17 0.29
C GLY A 220 16.47 14.86 0.28
N HIS A 221 16.90 13.66 0.72
CA HIS A 221 18.31 13.22 0.74
C HIS A 221 18.82 12.80 -0.65
N ASN A 222 18.88 13.76 -1.56
CA ASN A 222 19.18 13.48 -2.97
C ASN A 222 20.62 13.03 -3.23
N SER A 223 21.55 13.37 -2.33
CA SER A 223 22.95 12.92 -2.41
C SER A 223 23.04 11.43 -2.14
N GLU A 224 22.38 10.97 -1.10
CA GLU A 224 22.29 9.58 -0.65
C GLU A 224 21.47 8.75 -1.62
N ALA A 225 20.33 9.28 -2.09
CA ALA A 225 19.51 8.66 -3.12
C ALA A 225 20.31 8.37 -4.41
N ARG A 226 21.11 9.35 -4.85
CA ARG A 226 22.02 9.16 -5.99
C ARG A 226 23.04 8.05 -5.75
N GLN A 227 23.58 7.93 -4.54
CA GLN A 227 24.50 6.85 -4.19
C GLN A 227 23.81 5.50 -4.20
N ALA A 228 22.58 5.43 -3.64
CA ALA A 228 21.77 4.23 -3.64
C ALA A 228 21.45 3.75 -5.07
N PHE A 229 21.00 4.62 -5.96
CA PHE A 229 20.76 4.24 -7.36
C PHE A 229 22.03 3.82 -8.09
N LYS A 230 23.18 4.47 -7.82
CA LYS A 230 24.46 4.02 -8.38
C LYS A 230 24.85 2.61 -7.91
N LYS A 231 24.64 2.29 -6.64
CA LYS A 231 24.85 0.94 -6.11
C LYS A 231 23.91 -0.06 -6.76
N SER A 232 22.64 0.29 -6.93
CA SER A 232 21.66 -0.51 -7.65
C SER A 232 22.16 -0.87 -9.05
N ILE A 233 22.60 0.12 -9.84
CA ILE A 233 23.14 -0.07 -11.19
C ILE A 233 24.43 -0.89 -11.19
N GLN A 234 25.33 -0.71 -10.23
CA GLN A 234 26.56 -1.50 -10.10
C GLN A 234 26.27 -2.99 -9.88
N LEU A 235 25.23 -3.30 -9.13
CA LEU A 235 24.81 -4.68 -8.85
C LEU A 235 24.04 -5.30 -10.02
N ARG A 236 23.27 -4.48 -10.75
CA ARG A 236 22.43 -4.89 -11.87
C ARG A 236 22.48 -3.83 -12.98
N PRO A 237 23.47 -3.91 -13.89
CA PRO A 237 23.65 -2.93 -14.96
C PRO A 237 22.48 -2.80 -15.95
N GLU A 238 21.64 -3.83 -16.05
CA GLU A 238 20.43 -3.84 -16.89
C GLU A 238 19.19 -3.28 -16.22
N PHE A 239 19.31 -2.63 -15.05
CA PHE A 239 18.15 -2.12 -14.29
C PHE A 239 17.74 -0.72 -14.78
N ALA A 240 16.94 -0.68 -15.84
CA ALA A 240 16.49 0.55 -16.52
C ALA A 240 15.84 1.56 -15.58
N GLU A 241 15.04 1.10 -14.61
CA GLU A 241 14.35 1.92 -13.63
C GLU A 241 15.31 2.74 -12.77
N ALA A 242 16.41 2.13 -12.34
CA ALA A 242 17.45 2.82 -11.55
C ALA A 242 18.18 3.90 -12.37
N TYR A 243 18.39 3.66 -13.66
CA TYR A 243 18.91 4.69 -14.57
C TYR A 243 17.92 5.84 -14.76
N CYS A 244 16.61 5.56 -14.89
CA CYS A 244 15.58 6.59 -14.97
C CYS A 244 15.62 7.50 -13.73
N GLN A 245 15.59 6.92 -12.54
CA GLN A 245 15.59 7.68 -11.29
C GLN A 245 16.89 8.48 -11.12
N LEU A 246 18.03 7.90 -11.46
CA LEU A 246 19.31 8.62 -11.43
C LEU A 246 19.32 9.80 -12.41
N GLY A 247 18.73 9.63 -13.59
CA GLY A 247 18.51 10.71 -14.55
C GLY A 247 17.63 11.81 -13.95
N PHE A 248 16.50 11.46 -13.35
CA PHE A 248 15.58 12.43 -12.73
C PHE A 248 16.21 13.18 -11.55
N VAL A 249 16.98 12.52 -10.69
CA VAL A 249 17.72 13.19 -9.61
C VAL A 249 18.71 14.21 -10.17
N HIS A 250 19.39 13.88 -11.27
CA HIS A 250 20.33 14.83 -11.91
C HIS A 250 19.61 16.01 -12.60
N ILE A 251 18.43 15.82 -13.15
CA ILE A 251 17.58 16.88 -13.71
C ILE A 251 17.13 17.81 -12.58
N LYS A 252 16.55 17.25 -11.52
CA LYS A 252 15.75 17.99 -10.53
C LYS A 252 16.58 18.92 -9.65
N LYS A 253 17.83 18.58 -9.34
CA LYS A 253 18.61 19.31 -8.33
C LYS A 253 20.01 19.74 -8.74
N LEU A 254 20.64 19.07 -9.68
CA LEU A 254 22.03 19.36 -10.04
C LEU A 254 22.16 20.23 -11.29
N ARG A 255 21.04 20.60 -11.94
CA ARG A 255 21.00 21.33 -13.23
C ARG A 255 22.00 20.78 -14.27
N ASN A 256 22.38 19.50 -14.16
CA ASN A 256 23.38 18.87 -15.01
C ASN A 256 22.68 18.05 -16.11
N SER A 257 22.15 18.76 -17.11
CA SER A 257 21.41 18.19 -18.23
C SER A 257 22.20 17.12 -18.99
N LYS A 258 23.51 17.29 -19.15
CA LYS A 258 24.35 16.30 -19.90
C LYS A 258 24.44 14.94 -19.20
N ARG A 259 24.60 14.92 -17.87
CA ARG A 259 24.63 13.65 -17.11
C ARG A 259 23.26 13.00 -17.01
N ALA A 260 22.22 13.81 -16.83
CA ALA A 260 20.84 13.34 -16.84
C ALA A 260 20.50 12.67 -18.17
N ALA A 261 20.79 13.33 -19.30
CA ALA A 261 20.56 12.78 -20.63
C ALA A 261 21.26 11.44 -20.84
N LYS A 262 22.52 11.30 -20.40
CA LYS A 262 23.26 10.04 -20.50
C LYS A 262 22.55 8.88 -19.75
N TYR A 263 22.09 9.11 -18.52
CA TYR A 263 21.38 8.08 -17.76
C TYR A 263 20.04 7.73 -18.38
N LEU A 264 19.28 8.72 -18.82
CA LEU A 264 17.97 8.50 -19.45
C LEU A 264 18.11 7.79 -20.82
N GLN A 265 19.11 8.12 -21.64
CA GLN A 265 19.41 7.40 -22.88
C GLN A 265 19.77 5.94 -22.63
N THR A 266 20.54 5.66 -21.56
CA THR A 266 20.83 4.27 -21.17
C THR A 266 19.55 3.54 -20.75
N ALA A 267 18.67 4.20 -19.99
CA ALA A 267 17.38 3.63 -19.61
C ALA A 267 16.49 3.35 -20.82
N GLU A 268 16.42 4.28 -21.76
CA GLU A 268 15.69 4.12 -23.02
C GLU A 268 16.16 2.88 -23.80
N HIS A 269 17.47 2.75 -24.00
CA HIS A 269 18.08 1.60 -24.70
C HIS A 269 17.71 0.27 -24.02
N LEU A 270 17.87 0.18 -22.68
CA LEU A 270 17.53 -1.01 -21.91
C LEU A 270 16.05 -1.38 -21.99
N LEU A 271 15.15 -0.38 -22.01
CA LEU A 271 13.72 -0.59 -22.19
C LEU A 271 13.38 -1.05 -23.62
N GLN A 272 14.10 -0.56 -24.64
CA GLN A 272 13.97 -1.04 -26.02
C GLN A 272 14.41 -2.51 -26.15
N GLU A 273 15.54 -2.90 -25.54
CA GLU A 273 16.01 -4.29 -25.51
C GLU A 273 14.99 -5.23 -24.85
N ARG A 274 14.29 -4.77 -23.80
CA ARG A 274 13.21 -5.52 -23.14
C ARG A 274 11.88 -5.51 -23.90
N LYS A 275 11.82 -4.85 -25.08
CA LYS A 275 10.60 -4.64 -25.87
C LYS A 275 9.53 -3.81 -25.16
N GLU A 276 9.90 -3.05 -24.15
CA GLU A 276 9.03 -2.10 -23.42
C GLU A 276 8.95 -0.77 -24.18
N LEU A 277 8.50 -0.83 -25.45
CA LEU A 277 8.57 0.29 -26.41
C LEU A 277 7.80 1.53 -25.97
N GLN A 278 6.71 1.37 -25.22
CA GLN A 278 5.92 2.48 -24.70
C GLN A 278 6.74 3.29 -23.66
N ARG A 279 7.36 2.58 -22.71
CA ARG A 279 8.22 3.20 -21.70
C ARG A 279 9.45 3.86 -22.33
N ALA A 280 10.06 3.20 -23.31
CA ALA A 280 11.18 3.75 -24.04
C ALA A 280 10.81 5.07 -24.75
N LYS A 281 9.64 5.13 -25.40
CA LYS A 281 9.13 6.36 -26.03
C LYS A 281 8.92 7.49 -25.01
N LEU A 282 8.39 7.18 -23.84
CA LEU A 282 8.21 8.17 -22.76
C LEU A 282 9.55 8.75 -22.30
N ILE A 283 10.56 7.90 -22.12
CA ILE A 283 11.91 8.35 -21.76
C ILE A 283 12.54 9.17 -22.90
N HIS A 284 12.34 8.76 -24.15
CA HIS A 284 12.79 9.51 -25.33
C HIS A 284 12.23 10.93 -25.38
N GLN A 285 10.93 11.09 -25.11
CA GLN A 285 10.29 12.40 -25.04
C GLN A 285 10.91 13.30 -23.95
N ILE A 286 11.24 12.72 -22.77
CA ILE A 286 11.93 13.45 -21.68
C ILE A 286 13.33 13.87 -22.11
N CYS A 287 14.08 13.00 -22.81
CA CYS A 287 15.44 13.30 -23.28
C CYS A 287 15.48 14.43 -24.32
N ASN A 288 14.46 14.49 -25.19
CA ASN A 288 14.39 15.41 -26.32
C ASN A 288 13.63 16.71 -26.03
N SER A 289 12.94 16.80 -24.88
CA SER A 289 12.41 18.08 -24.44
C SER A 289 13.59 18.97 -24.08
N SER A 290 13.97 19.83 -25.01
CA SER A 290 15.10 20.78 -24.91
C SER A 290 14.92 21.79 -23.78
N ASP A 291 13.71 21.95 -23.28
CA ASP A 291 13.34 22.72 -22.10
C ASP A 291 12.79 21.79 -21.03
N LEU A 292 13.62 21.42 -20.08
CA LEU A 292 13.14 20.97 -18.79
C LEU A 292 12.14 22.02 -18.29
N PRO A 293 10.89 21.64 -18.03
CA PRO A 293 9.88 22.62 -17.71
C PRO A 293 10.35 23.42 -16.50
N ALA A 294 10.50 24.73 -16.70
CA ALA A 294 10.82 25.66 -15.64
C ALA A 294 9.76 25.58 -14.51
N ASP A 295 8.55 25.15 -14.87
CA ASP A 295 7.43 24.90 -13.99
C ASP A 295 7.20 23.39 -13.80
N LYS A 296 7.59 22.90 -12.60
CA LYS A 296 7.41 21.51 -12.20
C LYS A 296 5.95 21.09 -12.10
N ASN A 297 5.07 21.99 -11.71
CA ASN A 297 3.64 21.71 -11.59
C ASN A 297 3.05 21.45 -12.97
N LYS A 298 3.40 22.28 -13.95
CA LYS A 298 2.99 22.08 -15.34
C LYS A 298 3.49 20.74 -15.90
N ALA A 299 4.75 20.40 -15.64
CA ALA A 299 5.29 19.09 -16.05
C ALA A 299 4.54 17.92 -15.41
N ALA A 300 4.24 18.01 -14.12
CA ALA A 300 3.46 16.99 -13.44
C ALA A 300 2.05 16.84 -14.04
N GLU A 301 1.40 17.96 -14.35
CA GLU A 301 0.08 17.96 -15.00
C GLU A 301 0.12 17.38 -16.42
N ASP A 302 1.14 17.70 -17.21
CA ASP A 302 1.28 17.15 -18.56
C ASP A 302 1.51 15.64 -18.54
N TRP A 303 2.29 15.13 -17.56
CA TRP A 303 2.46 13.70 -17.35
C TRP A 303 1.22 13.01 -16.78
N LEU A 304 0.43 13.68 -15.95
CA LEU A 304 -0.90 13.18 -15.54
C LEU A 304 -1.81 13.01 -16.76
N LYS A 305 -1.88 14.03 -17.64
CA LYS A 305 -2.69 13.97 -18.88
C LYS A 305 -2.25 12.82 -19.78
N GLU A 306 -0.94 12.61 -19.95
CA GLU A 306 -0.41 11.48 -20.73
C GLU A 306 -0.78 10.14 -20.10
N GLY A 307 -0.69 10.02 -18.77
CA GLY A 307 -1.13 8.83 -18.03
C GLY A 307 -2.63 8.54 -18.25
N LEU A 308 -3.48 9.54 -18.15
CA LEU A 308 -4.92 9.43 -18.43
C LEU A 308 -5.19 9.00 -19.86
N ARG A 309 -4.48 9.57 -20.84
CA ARG A 309 -4.58 9.19 -22.26
C ARG A 309 -4.19 7.73 -22.49
N LEU A 310 -3.09 7.28 -21.90
CA LEU A 310 -2.64 5.89 -21.99
C LEU A 310 -3.64 4.92 -21.34
N GLN A 311 -4.22 5.29 -20.21
CA GLN A 311 -5.24 4.51 -19.53
C GLN A 311 -6.52 4.38 -20.38
N GLN A 312 -6.96 5.45 -21.03
CA GLN A 312 -8.10 5.41 -21.96
C GLN A 312 -7.85 4.47 -23.16
N LEU A 313 -6.60 4.31 -23.58
CA LEU A 313 -6.18 3.37 -24.62
C LEU A 313 -5.99 1.93 -24.10
N GLY A 314 -6.27 1.66 -22.83
CA GLY A 314 -6.03 0.36 -22.19
C GLY A 314 -4.55 0.05 -21.93
N LEU A 315 -3.64 1.00 -22.15
CA LEU A 315 -2.19 0.85 -21.97
C LEU A 315 -1.81 1.12 -20.50
N ASN A 316 -2.40 0.33 -19.58
CA ASN A 316 -2.35 0.59 -18.13
C ASN A 316 -0.93 0.61 -17.56
N GLN A 317 -0.01 -0.23 -18.05
CA GLN A 317 1.39 -0.19 -17.58
C GLN A 317 2.06 1.14 -17.98
N GLY A 318 1.85 1.62 -19.19
CA GLY A 318 2.34 2.93 -19.62
C GLY A 318 1.74 4.08 -18.80
N ALA A 319 0.45 3.96 -18.45
CA ALA A 319 -0.22 4.94 -17.60
C ALA A 319 0.42 4.99 -16.20
N VAL A 320 0.68 3.83 -15.56
CA VAL A 320 1.40 3.74 -14.28
C VAL A 320 2.76 4.43 -14.35
N ASP A 321 3.51 4.21 -15.41
CA ASP A 321 4.83 4.82 -15.58
C ASP A 321 4.73 6.35 -15.75
N ALA A 322 3.75 6.83 -16.49
CA ALA A 322 3.48 8.27 -16.65
C ALA A 322 3.08 8.91 -15.30
N TYR A 323 2.23 8.26 -14.50
CA TYR A 323 1.86 8.75 -13.16
C TYR A 323 3.05 8.78 -12.20
N LYS A 324 3.92 7.77 -12.23
CA LYS A 324 5.18 7.80 -11.45
C LYS A 324 6.05 8.98 -11.83
N ILE A 325 6.12 9.32 -13.10
CA ILE A 325 6.86 10.50 -13.58
C ILE A 325 6.17 11.77 -13.06
N ALA A 326 4.85 11.88 -13.17
CA ALA A 326 4.10 13.01 -12.64
C ALA A 326 4.38 13.22 -11.13
N ILE A 327 4.31 12.15 -10.35
CA ILE A 327 4.63 12.15 -8.91
C ILE A 327 6.08 12.56 -8.66
N SER A 328 7.02 12.19 -9.51
CA SER A 328 8.41 12.61 -9.38
C SER A 328 8.61 14.12 -9.51
N PHE A 329 7.74 14.82 -10.25
CA PHE A 329 7.72 16.27 -10.35
C PHE A 329 6.94 16.94 -9.22
N LYS A 330 5.81 16.36 -8.79
CA LYS A 330 4.94 16.85 -7.73
C LYS A 330 4.54 15.69 -6.82
N ARG A 331 5.16 15.61 -5.63
CA ARG A 331 4.98 14.49 -4.68
C ARG A 331 3.59 14.41 -4.08
N ASP A 332 3.02 15.57 -3.78
CA ASP A 332 1.67 15.73 -3.23
C ASP A 332 0.58 15.74 -4.30
N PHE A 333 0.77 14.93 -5.36
CA PHE A 333 -0.13 14.90 -6.49
C PHE A 333 -1.21 13.82 -6.34
N LEU A 334 -2.26 14.16 -5.61
CA LEU A 334 -3.38 13.28 -5.29
C LEU A 334 -3.93 12.54 -6.51
N ASP A 335 -4.22 13.29 -7.61
CA ASP A 335 -4.82 12.72 -8.81
C ASP A 335 -3.91 11.67 -9.48
N ALA A 336 -2.60 11.88 -9.43
CA ALA A 336 -1.64 10.93 -9.98
C ALA A 336 -1.60 9.64 -9.15
N TYR A 337 -1.61 9.72 -7.83
CA TYR A 337 -1.69 8.54 -6.96
C TYR A 337 -3.00 7.79 -7.15
N TYR A 338 -4.13 8.49 -7.17
CA TYR A 338 -5.43 7.87 -7.36
C TYR A 338 -5.51 7.13 -8.70
N ASN A 339 -5.19 7.80 -9.81
CA ASN A 339 -5.25 7.20 -11.14
C ASN A 339 -4.22 6.07 -11.31
N MET A 340 -3.05 6.17 -10.67
CA MET A 340 -2.07 5.08 -10.63
C MET A 340 -2.64 3.85 -9.94
N GLY A 341 -3.36 4.02 -8.83
CA GLY A 341 -4.04 2.94 -8.13
C GLY A 341 -5.11 2.26 -9.00
N ILE A 342 -5.91 3.06 -9.72
CA ILE A 342 -6.91 2.54 -10.67
C ILE A 342 -6.23 1.79 -11.83
N ALA A 343 -5.14 2.31 -12.37
CA ALA A 343 -4.39 1.65 -13.45
C ALA A 343 -3.80 0.31 -13.02
N TYR A 344 -3.26 0.22 -11.79
CA TYR A 344 -2.84 -1.05 -11.19
C TYR A 344 -4.01 -2.01 -11.02
N GLY A 345 -5.17 -1.53 -10.56
CA GLY A 345 -6.38 -2.34 -10.46
C GLY A 345 -6.78 -2.96 -11.80
N SER A 346 -6.66 -2.21 -12.90
CA SER A 346 -6.94 -2.73 -14.25
C SER A 346 -5.88 -3.71 -14.76
N LEU A 347 -4.61 -3.60 -14.31
CA LEU A 347 -3.56 -4.58 -14.59
C LEU A 347 -3.81 -5.89 -13.85
N GLU A 348 -4.27 -5.82 -12.60
CA GLU A 348 -4.68 -6.99 -11.81
C GLU A 348 -5.82 -7.75 -12.48
N GLU A 349 -6.83 -7.04 -13.02
CA GLU A 349 -7.92 -7.63 -13.80
C GLU A 349 -7.42 -8.35 -15.06
N ALA A 350 -6.32 -7.91 -15.62
CA ALA A 350 -5.63 -8.55 -16.74
C ALA A 350 -4.70 -9.70 -16.32
N GLY A 351 -4.70 -10.09 -15.03
CA GLY A 351 -3.90 -11.21 -14.50
C GLY A 351 -2.46 -10.86 -14.11
N VAL A 352 -2.17 -9.57 -13.91
CA VAL A 352 -0.87 -9.10 -13.40
C VAL A 352 -0.98 -8.89 -11.89
N ASP A 353 -0.21 -9.63 -11.11
CA ASP A 353 -0.21 -9.52 -9.64
C ASP A 353 0.44 -8.18 -9.19
N VAL A 354 -0.40 -7.18 -9.04
CA VAL A 354 -0.02 -5.80 -8.65
C VAL A 354 -1.00 -5.17 -7.66
N LEU A 355 -1.80 -5.99 -6.99
CA LEU A 355 -2.87 -5.52 -6.09
C LEU A 355 -2.32 -4.70 -4.92
N ASP A 356 -1.17 -5.10 -4.36
CA ASP A 356 -0.52 -4.36 -3.29
C ASP A 356 -0.01 -2.99 -3.77
N ASN A 357 0.45 -2.89 -5.01
CA ASN A 357 0.81 -1.61 -5.61
C ASN A 357 -0.41 -0.68 -5.78
N ALA A 358 -1.57 -1.25 -6.16
CA ALA A 358 -2.82 -0.50 -6.24
C ALA A 358 -3.21 0.05 -4.86
N LEU A 359 -3.18 -0.79 -3.83
CA LEU A 359 -3.47 -0.41 -2.45
C LEU A 359 -2.52 0.69 -1.96
N GLY A 360 -1.22 0.55 -2.20
CA GLY A 360 -0.23 1.54 -1.82
C GLY A 360 -0.49 2.92 -2.42
N ALA A 361 -0.77 2.96 -3.73
CA ALA A 361 -1.08 4.20 -4.42
C ALA A 361 -2.39 4.85 -3.90
N LEU A 362 -3.45 4.05 -3.70
CA LEU A 362 -4.72 4.53 -3.18
C LEU A 362 -4.60 5.03 -1.73
N LYS A 363 -3.83 4.36 -0.87
CA LYS A 363 -3.53 4.84 0.49
C LYS A 363 -2.86 6.20 0.47
N GLN A 364 -1.90 6.42 -0.42
CA GLN A 364 -1.26 7.74 -0.56
C GLN A 364 -2.26 8.81 -1.01
N SER A 365 -3.20 8.50 -1.90
CA SER A 365 -4.21 9.47 -2.33
C SER A 365 -5.10 9.94 -1.16
N VAL A 366 -5.55 9.02 -0.30
CA VAL A 366 -6.37 9.38 0.87
C VAL A 366 -5.55 9.99 2.01
N ARG A 367 -4.24 9.72 2.09
CA ARG A 367 -3.33 10.40 3.00
C ARG A 367 -3.16 11.88 2.62
N LEU A 368 -3.05 12.18 1.32
CA LEU A 368 -2.95 13.55 0.83
C LEU A 368 -4.24 14.33 1.03
N ASN A 369 -5.39 13.68 0.96
CA ASN A 369 -6.67 14.28 1.28
C ASN A 369 -7.56 13.24 1.97
N ALA A 370 -7.70 13.37 3.28
CA ALA A 370 -8.48 12.45 4.12
C ALA A 370 -9.99 12.45 3.80
N ASP A 371 -10.49 13.46 3.11
CA ASP A 371 -11.89 13.58 2.69
C ASP A 371 -12.08 13.24 1.19
N PHE A 372 -11.10 12.58 0.58
CA PHE A 372 -11.18 12.16 -0.82
C PHE A 372 -12.02 10.90 -0.99
N ILE A 373 -13.31 11.09 -1.22
CA ILE A 373 -14.33 10.03 -1.30
C ILE A 373 -13.95 8.94 -2.29
N HIS A 374 -13.57 9.32 -3.52
CA HIS A 374 -13.24 8.36 -4.56
C HIS A 374 -12.04 7.48 -4.20
N GLY A 375 -11.07 8.03 -3.47
CA GLY A 375 -9.94 7.29 -2.93
C GLY A 375 -10.39 6.22 -1.91
N HIS A 376 -11.27 6.57 -0.98
CA HIS A 376 -11.81 5.64 0.00
C HIS A 376 -12.66 4.54 -0.64
N ILE A 377 -13.47 4.88 -1.65
CA ILE A 377 -14.26 3.88 -2.41
C ILE A 377 -13.34 2.92 -3.15
N ALA A 378 -12.33 3.44 -3.84
CA ALA A 378 -11.37 2.61 -4.56
C ALA A 378 -10.54 1.71 -3.64
N LEU A 379 -10.14 2.22 -2.46
CA LEU A 379 -9.52 1.41 -1.40
C LEU A 379 -10.43 0.29 -0.95
N GLY A 380 -11.70 0.58 -0.67
CA GLY A 380 -12.68 -0.43 -0.30
C GLY A 380 -12.82 -1.53 -1.35
N ALA A 381 -12.90 -1.15 -2.63
CA ALA A 381 -12.95 -2.09 -3.75
C ALA A 381 -11.66 -2.94 -3.86
N ALA A 382 -10.49 -2.34 -3.70
CA ALA A 382 -9.21 -3.04 -3.74
C ALA A 382 -9.05 -4.02 -2.56
N TYR A 383 -9.47 -3.63 -1.35
CA TYR A 383 -9.48 -4.51 -0.19
C TYR A 383 -10.47 -5.67 -0.33
N ILE A 384 -11.65 -5.46 -0.95
CA ILE A 384 -12.58 -6.56 -1.27
C ILE A 384 -11.90 -7.59 -2.18
N ARG A 385 -11.15 -7.14 -3.18
CA ARG A 385 -10.38 -8.04 -4.08
C ARG A 385 -9.28 -8.79 -3.34
N LYS A 386 -8.61 -8.14 -2.38
CA LYS A 386 -7.63 -8.76 -1.49
C LYS A 386 -8.28 -9.69 -0.47
N GLN A 387 -9.60 -9.74 -0.38
CA GLN A 387 -10.40 -10.45 0.62
C GLN A 387 -10.17 -9.95 2.07
N ASP A 388 -9.60 -8.75 2.21
CA ASP A 388 -9.49 -8.04 3.48
C ASP A 388 -10.75 -7.21 3.74
N TYR A 389 -11.80 -7.91 4.15
CA TYR A 389 -13.12 -7.30 4.28
C TYR A 389 -13.22 -6.33 5.46
N GLU A 390 -12.40 -6.47 6.50
CA GLU A 390 -12.38 -5.52 7.62
C GLU A 390 -11.85 -4.16 7.18
N SER A 391 -10.68 -4.13 6.54
CA SER A 391 -10.14 -2.90 5.97
C SER A 391 -11.06 -2.29 4.90
N ALA A 392 -11.74 -3.13 4.11
CA ALA A 392 -12.73 -2.65 3.14
C ALA A 392 -13.89 -1.93 3.82
N LEU A 393 -14.46 -2.52 4.90
CA LEU A 393 -15.56 -1.91 5.65
C LEU A 393 -15.15 -0.56 6.27
N ASP A 394 -13.96 -0.48 6.87
CA ASP A 394 -13.43 0.77 7.45
C ASP A 394 -13.30 1.87 6.39
N ALA A 395 -12.71 1.56 5.24
CA ALA A 395 -12.57 2.52 4.14
C ALA A 395 -13.92 2.99 3.60
N LEU A 396 -14.88 2.08 3.42
CA LEU A 396 -16.21 2.40 2.91
C LEU A 396 -17.09 3.13 3.93
N GLU A 397 -16.96 2.82 5.23
CA GLU A 397 -17.59 3.62 6.29
C GLU A 397 -17.07 5.05 6.27
N ARG A 398 -15.78 5.26 6.02
CA ARG A 398 -15.22 6.60 5.84
C ARG A 398 -15.82 7.29 4.61
N ALA A 399 -15.88 6.63 3.46
CA ALA A 399 -16.50 7.18 2.25
C ALA A 399 -17.96 7.62 2.50
N ILE A 400 -18.77 6.76 3.15
CA ILE A 400 -20.18 7.06 3.47
C ILE A 400 -20.29 8.21 4.50
N SER A 401 -19.35 8.32 5.44
CA SER A 401 -19.34 9.42 6.42
C SER A 401 -19.06 10.77 5.76
N ILE A 402 -18.26 10.79 4.69
CA ILE A 402 -17.95 12.01 3.93
C ILE A 402 -19.13 12.36 3.01
N ASN A 403 -19.67 11.38 2.28
CA ASN A 403 -20.84 11.56 1.43
C ASN A 403 -21.78 10.35 1.53
N SER A 404 -22.85 10.49 2.30
CA SER A 404 -23.87 9.45 2.47
C SER A 404 -24.75 9.20 1.22
N LYS A 405 -24.59 10.01 0.17
CA LYS A 405 -25.35 9.90 -1.08
C LYS A 405 -24.53 9.34 -2.26
N ASP A 406 -23.38 8.73 -2.01
CA ASP A 406 -22.62 8.09 -3.07
C ASP A 406 -23.12 6.64 -3.28
N PRO A 407 -23.66 6.29 -4.46
CA PRO A 407 -24.19 4.95 -4.73
C PRO A 407 -23.12 3.86 -4.75
N ASN A 408 -21.88 4.19 -5.14
CA ASN A 408 -20.80 3.20 -5.23
C ASN A 408 -20.27 2.84 -3.83
N ALA A 409 -20.20 3.84 -2.90
CA ALA A 409 -19.82 3.56 -1.52
C ALA A 409 -20.78 2.57 -0.88
N HIS A 410 -22.09 2.77 -1.04
CA HIS A 410 -23.11 1.83 -0.56
C HIS A 410 -23.07 0.48 -1.27
N TYR A 411 -22.79 0.46 -2.58
CA TYR A 411 -22.65 -0.76 -3.34
C TYR A 411 -21.50 -1.63 -2.80
N TYR A 412 -20.29 -1.09 -2.71
CA TYR A 412 -19.15 -1.84 -2.21
C TYR A 412 -19.30 -2.21 -0.73
N MET A 413 -19.92 -1.35 0.10
CA MET A 413 -20.30 -1.69 1.47
C MET A 413 -21.19 -2.94 1.51
N GLY A 414 -22.20 -3.02 0.63
CA GLY A 414 -23.07 -4.18 0.52
C GLY A 414 -22.30 -5.43 0.11
N VAL A 415 -21.38 -5.33 -0.84
CA VAL A 415 -20.53 -6.46 -1.29
C VAL A 415 -19.64 -6.97 -0.14
N ALA A 416 -18.97 -6.08 0.59
CA ALA A 416 -18.12 -6.44 1.73
C ALA A 416 -18.92 -7.05 2.89
N CYS A 417 -20.11 -6.48 3.19
CA CYS A 417 -21.03 -7.04 4.19
C CYS A 417 -21.54 -8.44 3.81
N ARG A 418 -21.83 -8.68 2.53
CA ARG A 418 -22.23 -10.02 2.04
C ARG A 418 -21.12 -11.03 2.23
N ALA A 419 -19.88 -10.69 1.87
CA ALA A 419 -18.72 -11.56 2.02
C ALA A 419 -18.44 -11.93 3.50
N THR A 420 -18.72 -11.01 4.42
CA THR A 420 -18.65 -11.26 5.87
C THR A 420 -19.95 -11.84 6.46
N LYS A 421 -20.88 -12.31 5.62
CA LYS A 421 -22.18 -12.91 5.99
C LYS A 421 -23.08 -11.99 6.84
N LYS A 422 -22.86 -10.66 6.78
CA LYS A 422 -23.73 -9.66 7.42
C LYS A 422 -24.87 -9.29 6.48
N PHE A 423 -25.73 -10.26 6.13
CA PHE A 423 -26.68 -10.16 5.02
C PHE A 423 -27.68 -9.03 5.18
N GLU A 424 -28.21 -8.76 6.37
CA GLU A 424 -29.15 -7.66 6.59
C GLU A 424 -28.50 -6.27 6.38
N LYS A 425 -27.25 -6.10 6.87
CA LYS A 425 -26.48 -4.85 6.62
C LYS A 425 -26.15 -4.71 5.14
N ALA A 426 -25.85 -5.81 4.47
CA ALA A 426 -25.62 -5.85 3.03
C ALA A 426 -26.86 -5.43 2.24
N ALA A 427 -28.02 -6.00 2.56
CA ALA A 427 -29.28 -5.66 1.91
C ALA A 427 -29.66 -4.18 2.12
N ALA A 428 -29.49 -3.65 3.31
CA ALA A 428 -29.73 -2.22 3.59
C ALA A 428 -28.81 -1.32 2.78
N SER A 429 -27.51 -1.63 2.71
CA SER A 429 -26.53 -0.86 1.94
C SER A 429 -26.82 -0.92 0.44
N LEU A 430 -27.10 -2.09 -0.12
CA LEU A 430 -27.43 -2.22 -1.55
C LEU A 430 -28.78 -1.58 -1.89
N HIS A 431 -29.76 -1.61 -0.99
CA HIS A 431 -31.00 -0.89 -1.17
C HIS A 431 -30.76 0.63 -1.29
N ASN A 432 -29.93 1.21 -0.41
CA ASN A 432 -29.54 2.62 -0.52
C ASN A 432 -28.80 2.90 -1.86
N SER A 433 -27.92 2.00 -2.28
CA SER A 433 -27.22 2.11 -3.56
C SER A 433 -28.19 2.17 -4.74
N VAL A 434 -29.19 1.29 -4.76
CA VAL A 434 -30.24 1.23 -5.81
C VAL A 434 -31.16 2.47 -5.75
N LEU A 435 -31.52 2.94 -4.57
CA LEU A 435 -32.31 4.18 -4.43
C LEU A 435 -31.58 5.40 -5.02
N LEU A 436 -30.26 5.46 -4.87
CA LEU A 436 -29.42 6.54 -5.40
C LEU A 436 -29.15 6.39 -6.91
N LYS A 437 -29.10 5.15 -7.41
CA LYS A 437 -28.83 4.85 -8.82
C LYS A 437 -29.68 3.67 -9.30
N PRO A 438 -30.97 3.86 -9.58
CA PRO A 438 -31.91 2.76 -9.89
C PRO A 438 -31.61 2.02 -11.20
N ASP A 439 -31.04 2.69 -12.19
CA ASP A 439 -30.76 2.11 -13.51
C ASP A 439 -29.40 1.40 -13.60
N SER A 440 -28.82 1.01 -12.46
CA SER A 440 -27.58 0.24 -12.45
C SER A 440 -27.86 -1.27 -12.43
N LEU A 441 -27.59 -1.94 -13.56
CA LEU A 441 -27.68 -3.39 -13.67
C LEU A 441 -26.97 -4.11 -12.52
N GLN A 442 -25.74 -3.70 -12.24
CA GLN A 442 -24.88 -4.33 -11.24
C GLN A 442 -25.47 -4.20 -9.83
N MET A 443 -25.96 -3.02 -9.47
CA MET A 443 -26.52 -2.76 -8.14
C MET A 443 -27.82 -3.54 -7.92
N GLN A 444 -28.71 -3.56 -8.92
CA GLN A 444 -29.95 -4.33 -8.89
C GLN A 444 -29.69 -5.84 -8.76
N TYR A 445 -28.75 -6.35 -9.55
CA TYR A 445 -28.37 -7.75 -9.50
C TYR A 445 -27.81 -8.16 -8.14
N PHE A 446 -26.86 -7.38 -7.60
CA PHE A 446 -26.28 -7.67 -6.29
C PHE A 446 -27.30 -7.53 -5.14
N LEU A 447 -28.24 -6.58 -5.23
CA LEU A 447 -29.35 -6.48 -4.29
C LEU A 447 -30.21 -7.76 -4.34
N GLY A 448 -30.53 -8.25 -5.55
CA GLY A 448 -31.24 -9.51 -5.73
C GLY A 448 -30.54 -10.69 -5.06
N LEU A 449 -29.21 -10.83 -5.27
CA LEU A 449 -28.42 -11.89 -4.66
C LEU A 449 -28.44 -11.84 -3.12
N VAL A 450 -28.26 -10.64 -2.53
CA VAL A 450 -28.28 -10.49 -1.07
C VAL A 450 -29.67 -10.72 -0.49
N LEU A 451 -30.72 -10.33 -1.21
CA LEU A 451 -32.10 -10.61 -0.78
C LEU A 451 -32.42 -12.12 -0.80
N ILE A 452 -31.80 -12.90 -1.70
CA ILE A 452 -31.84 -14.37 -1.67
C ILE A 452 -31.14 -14.89 -0.42
N ASP A 453 -29.95 -14.36 -0.09
CA ASP A 453 -29.20 -14.72 1.12
C ASP A 453 -29.96 -14.38 2.41
N CYS A 454 -30.85 -13.35 2.37
CA CYS A 454 -31.77 -12.98 3.44
C CYS A 454 -33.11 -13.74 3.41
N GLU A 455 -33.30 -14.69 2.51
CA GLU A 455 -34.55 -15.42 2.28
C GLU A 455 -35.78 -14.54 1.92
N LYS A 456 -35.51 -13.32 1.42
CA LYS A 456 -36.56 -12.35 0.99
C LYS A 456 -36.87 -12.55 -0.51
N PHE A 457 -37.33 -13.70 -0.87
CA PHE A 457 -37.39 -14.18 -2.26
C PHE A 457 -38.22 -13.30 -3.19
N GLN A 458 -39.40 -12.82 -2.74
CA GLN A 458 -40.22 -11.95 -3.59
C GLN A 458 -39.52 -10.65 -3.94
N ARG A 459 -38.91 -9.99 -2.93
CA ARG A 459 -38.13 -8.76 -3.15
C ARG A 459 -36.88 -9.01 -3.99
N ALA A 460 -36.29 -10.21 -3.89
CA ALA A 460 -35.18 -10.61 -4.73
C ALA A 460 -35.60 -10.67 -6.21
N CYS A 461 -36.79 -11.26 -6.48
CA CYS A 461 -37.34 -11.26 -7.83
C CYS A 461 -37.61 -9.85 -8.36
N ASP A 462 -38.08 -8.91 -7.52
CA ASP A 462 -38.31 -7.54 -7.94
C ASP A 462 -37.00 -6.88 -8.41
N ALA A 463 -35.92 -6.99 -7.61
CA ALA A 463 -34.60 -6.46 -7.95
C ALA A 463 -34.01 -7.13 -9.20
N LEU A 464 -34.11 -8.46 -9.31
CA LEU A 464 -33.60 -9.20 -10.46
C LEU A 464 -34.39 -8.90 -11.73
N ASN A 465 -35.72 -8.70 -11.65
CA ASN A 465 -36.55 -8.25 -12.75
C ASN A 465 -36.13 -6.88 -13.26
N GLU A 466 -35.81 -5.94 -12.36
CA GLU A 466 -35.22 -4.66 -12.77
C GLU A 466 -33.86 -4.84 -13.47
N ALA A 467 -33.01 -5.75 -12.98
CA ALA A 467 -31.74 -6.03 -13.62
C ALA A 467 -31.93 -6.56 -15.08
N VAL A 468 -32.87 -7.49 -15.30
CA VAL A 468 -33.13 -7.98 -16.66
C VAL A 468 -33.96 -7.01 -17.50
N ARG A 469 -34.70 -6.08 -16.90
CA ARG A 469 -35.32 -4.96 -17.60
C ARG A 469 -34.27 -4.00 -18.16
N ILE A 470 -33.25 -3.68 -17.35
CA ILE A 470 -32.12 -2.81 -17.77
C ILE A 470 -31.34 -3.47 -18.89
N LYS A 471 -31.05 -4.77 -18.78
CA LYS A 471 -30.34 -5.54 -19.79
C LYS A 471 -31.06 -6.86 -20.10
N PRO A 472 -31.96 -6.90 -21.10
CA PRO A 472 -32.74 -8.11 -21.44
C PRO A 472 -31.90 -9.33 -21.84
N GLY A 473 -30.66 -9.13 -22.26
CA GLY A 473 -29.67 -10.19 -22.54
C GLY A 473 -28.79 -10.59 -21.37
N PHE A 474 -29.18 -10.27 -20.13
CA PHE A 474 -28.39 -10.61 -18.93
C PHE A 474 -28.69 -12.05 -18.49
N ALA A 475 -27.89 -13.01 -18.96
CA ALA A 475 -28.11 -14.44 -18.76
C ALA A 475 -28.11 -14.82 -17.27
N GLU A 476 -27.19 -14.28 -16.47
CA GLU A 476 -27.11 -14.52 -15.03
C GLU A 476 -28.38 -14.05 -14.28
N GLY A 477 -28.92 -12.90 -14.66
CA GLY A 477 -30.16 -12.38 -14.09
C GLY A 477 -31.34 -13.32 -14.36
N HIS A 478 -31.47 -13.80 -15.59
CA HIS A 478 -32.50 -14.78 -15.94
C HIS A 478 -32.30 -16.12 -15.23
N TYR A 479 -31.05 -16.59 -15.10
CA TYR A 479 -30.75 -17.81 -14.35
C TYR A 479 -31.19 -17.69 -12.87
N MET A 480 -30.82 -16.57 -12.22
CA MET A 480 -31.16 -16.36 -10.81
C MET A 480 -32.68 -16.19 -10.59
N LEU A 481 -33.39 -15.54 -11.51
CA LEU A 481 -34.85 -15.46 -11.48
C LEU A 481 -35.47 -16.84 -11.59
N GLY A 482 -34.99 -17.64 -12.57
CA GLY A 482 -35.45 -19.00 -12.75
C GLY A 482 -35.24 -19.88 -11.52
N TYR A 483 -34.05 -19.76 -10.91
CA TYR A 483 -33.73 -20.45 -9.66
C TYR A 483 -34.70 -20.06 -8.53
N VAL A 484 -34.90 -18.76 -8.31
CA VAL A 484 -35.77 -18.29 -7.20
C VAL A 484 -37.24 -18.68 -7.43
N TYR A 485 -37.75 -18.51 -8.65
CA TYR A 485 -39.14 -18.89 -8.94
C TYR A 485 -39.35 -20.39 -8.80
N LEU A 486 -38.43 -21.22 -9.31
CA LEU A 486 -38.61 -22.67 -9.29
C LEU A 486 -38.38 -23.30 -7.92
N GLU A 487 -37.23 -22.98 -7.28
CA GLU A 487 -36.76 -23.70 -6.08
C GLU A 487 -37.19 -23.01 -4.75
N LYS A 488 -37.62 -21.77 -4.80
CA LYS A 488 -37.93 -20.98 -3.58
C LYS A 488 -39.37 -20.51 -3.49
N LEU A 489 -39.96 -20.16 -4.62
CA LEU A 489 -41.35 -19.68 -4.70
C LEU A 489 -42.30 -20.74 -5.29
N PHE A 490 -41.74 -21.83 -5.82
CA PHE A 490 -42.50 -22.94 -6.45
C PHE A 490 -43.42 -22.48 -7.61
N ASP A 491 -43.04 -21.36 -8.27
CA ASP A 491 -43.72 -20.86 -9.47
C ASP A 491 -43.04 -21.47 -10.71
N VAL A 492 -43.51 -22.65 -11.08
CA VAL A 492 -42.90 -23.45 -12.17
C VAL A 492 -42.96 -22.71 -13.51
N GLU A 493 -44.08 -22.03 -13.78
CA GLU A 493 -44.28 -21.33 -15.06
C GLU A 493 -43.23 -20.25 -15.28
N LYS A 494 -43.08 -19.33 -14.29
CA LYS A 494 -42.06 -18.28 -14.36
C LYS A 494 -40.64 -18.83 -14.28
N GLY A 495 -40.44 -19.87 -13.47
CA GLY A 495 -39.13 -20.52 -13.33
C GLY A 495 -38.65 -21.07 -14.67
N VAL A 496 -39.46 -21.88 -15.34
CA VAL A 496 -39.13 -22.43 -16.66
C VAL A 496 -38.97 -21.36 -17.73
N TYR A 497 -39.83 -20.33 -17.72
CA TYR A 497 -39.68 -19.18 -18.63
C TYR A 497 -38.32 -18.53 -18.54
N HIS A 498 -37.87 -18.19 -17.33
CA HIS A 498 -36.59 -17.52 -17.14
C HIS A 498 -35.40 -18.45 -17.40
N LEU A 499 -35.46 -19.72 -16.99
CA LEU A 499 -34.41 -20.70 -17.29
C LEU A 499 -34.28 -20.95 -18.80
N SER A 500 -35.38 -21.06 -19.53
CA SER A 500 -35.33 -21.18 -21.00
C SER A 500 -34.73 -19.95 -21.70
N LYS A 501 -34.93 -18.76 -21.14
CA LYS A 501 -34.25 -17.56 -21.62
C LYS A 501 -32.74 -17.59 -21.32
N ALA A 502 -32.36 -17.99 -20.10
CA ALA A 502 -30.95 -18.12 -19.71
C ALA A 502 -30.24 -19.18 -20.59
N GLU A 503 -30.89 -20.31 -20.88
CA GLU A 503 -30.37 -21.35 -21.78
C GLU A 503 -29.99 -20.78 -23.14
N LYS A 504 -30.94 -20.07 -23.79
CA LYS A 504 -30.72 -19.45 -25.10
C LYS A 504 -29.58 -18.44 -25.07
N LEU A 505 -29.45 -17.68 -23.98
CA LEU A 505 -28.40 -16.68 -23.84
C LEU A 505 -27.04 -17.33 -23.60
N TYR A 506 -26.92 -18.37 -22.77
CA TYR A 506 -25.67 -19.09 -22.55
C TYR A 506 -25.20 -19.86 -23.80
N ILE A 507 -26.13 -20.40 -24.61
CA ILE A 507 -25.78 -20.94 -25.93
C ILE A 507 -25.15 -19.88 -26.81
N LYS A 508 -25.74 -18.66 -26.87
CA LYS A 508 -25.22 -17.55 -27.66
C LYS A 508 -23.86 -17.03 -27.15
N LEU A 509 -23.59 -17.16 -25.85
CA LEU A 509 -22.35 -16.75 -25.21
C LEU A 509 -21.28 -17.85 -25.23
N GLU A 510 -21.62 -19.05 -25.71
CA GLU A 510 -20.77 -20.26 -25.70
C GLU A 510 -20.29 -20.64 -24.29
N ASP A 511 -21.08 -20.28 -23.24
CA ASP A 511 -20.80 -20.63 -21.84
C ASP A 511 -21.42 -21.97 -21.50
N PHE A 512 -20.72 -23.03 -21.85
CA PHE A 512 -21.21 -24.40 -21.69
C PHE A 512 -21.33 -24.85 -20.23
N ASP A 513 -20.48 -24.33 -19.34
CA ASP A 513 -20.50 -24.70 -17.92
C ASP A 513 -21.79 -24.20 -17.23
N ARG A 514 -22.21 -22.97 -17.54
CA ARG A 514 -23.44 -22.39 -17.00
C ARG A 514 -24.66 -22.94 -17.72
N LEU A 515 -24.55 -23.24 -18.99
CA LEU A 515 -25.59 -23.90 -19.77
C LEU A 515 -25.98 -25.25 -19.16
N GLU A 516 -25.00 -26.07 -18.77
CA GLU A 516 -25.23 -27.38 -18.16
C GLU A 516 -26.00 -27.25 -16.83
N LYS A 517 -25.67 -26.27 -16.01
CA LYS A 517 -26.40 -25.95 -14.76
C LYS A 517 -27.87 -25.59 -15.02
N VAL A 518 -28.13 -24.77 -16.05
CA VAL A 518 -29.51 -24.40 -16.43
C VAL A 518 -30.30 -25.63 -16.88
N ARG A 519 -29.70 -26.46 -17.72
CA ARG A 519 -30.36 -27.71 -18.21
C ARG A 519 -30.67 -28.69 -17.08
N ALA A 520 -29.75 -28.85 -16.15
CA ALA A 520 -29.96 -29.69 -14.98
C ALA A 520 -31.16 -29.22 -14.13
N MET A 521 -31.44 -27.91 -14.10
CA MET A 521 -32.63 -27.38 -13.41
C MET A 521 -33.93 -27.52 -14.22
N LEU A 522 -33.87 -27.49 -15.55
CA LEU A 522 -35.05 -27.69 -16.42
C LEU A 522 -35.52 -29.15 -16.50
N ILE A 523 -34.64 -30.11 -16.19
CA ILE A 523 -34.96 -31.56 -16.19
C ILE A 523 -35.58 -31.98 -14.85
N LYS A 524 -35.34 -31.28 -13.76
CA LYS A 524 -35.97 -31.50 -12.46
C LYS A 524 -37.45 -31.10 -12.49
#